data_ae6ef7894d95608f937a732c42c337be
#
_entry.id   ae6ef7894d95608f937a732c42c337be
#
_cell.length_a   1.000
_cell.length_b   1.000
_cell.length_c   1.000
_cell.angle_alpha   90.00
_cell.angle_beta   90.00
_cell.angle_gamma   90.00
#
_symmetry.space_group_name_H-M   'P 1'
#
loop_
_entity.id
_entity.type
_entity.pdbx_description
1 polymer ?
#
loop_
_entity_poly.entity_id
_entity_poly.type
_entity_poly.pdbx_seq_one_letter_code
_entity_poly.pdbx_strand_id
1 'polypeptide(L)'
;LDGERPTAALTPTDYHTLYGIFSKMVTSIREEAFSPCIAYTGTRPVEYAAVPLTMYGSGADHLESYTSMSALLEHFYAEKNTLTRIRQKSSDLRRIVQTALERDIKKYDLQLAQMKDTEKREKYRIYGELLNTYGYSAKPGDRSLTAVNYYTNEPVTIPLDPTLSATENAKKYFDKYGKLKRTYEALSELTCQVKEEIDHLETISTALDIALKEEDLVEIKEELTQSGYIRRKGGTKKAKITSRPFHYLSSDGFHIYVGNNNFINEEVRLNVASR
;
A
#
# COMPACT_ATOMS: atom_id res chain seq x y z
N LEU A 1 -18.56 3.36 -36.05
CA LEU A 1 -19.03 1.96 -35.99
C LEU A 1 -18.42 1.32 -34.74
N ASP A 2 -19.24 0.64 -33.97
CA ASP A 2 -18.78 -0.15 -32.82
C ASP A 2 -18.05 -1.39 -33.33
N GLY A 3 -16.78 -1.55 -32.94
CA GLY A 3 -15.92 -2.67 -33.37
C GLY A 3 -16.37 -4.05 -32.86
N GLU A 4 -17.17 -4.10 -31.81
CA GLU A 4 -17.71 -5.33 -31.21
C GLU A 4 -19.02 -5.80 -31.91
N ARG A 5 -19.53 -5.04 -32.86
CA ARG A 5 -20.78 -5.35 -33.55
C ARG A 5 -20.60 -6.52 -34.51
N PRO A 6 -21.42 -7.61 -34.40
CA PRO A 6 -21.35 -8.75 -35.29
C PRO A 6 -21.56 -8.33 -36.74
N THR A 7 -20.80 -8.91 -37.67
CA THR A 7 -20.92 -8.61 -39.11
C THR A 7 -22.33 -8.89 -39.69
N ALA A 8 -23.04 -9.88 -39.15
CA ALA A 8 -24.43 -10.15 -39.51
C ALA A 8 -25.44 -9.07 -39.14
N ALA A 9 -25.07 -8.13 -38.24
CA ALA A 9 -25.90 -7.02 -37.81
C ALA A 9 -25.57 -5.71 -38.54
N LEU A 10 -24.65 -5.75 -39.53
CA LEU A 10 -24.28 -4.57 -40.32
C LEU A 10 -25.34 -4.27 -41.37
N THR A 11 -25.67 -3.00 -41.51
CA THR A 11 -26.59 -2.49 -42.55
C THR A 11 -25.84 -2.16 -43.84
N PRO A 12 -26.51 -2.00 -44.97
CA PRO A 12 -25.89 -1.55 -46.22
C PRO A 12 -25.17 -0.20 -46.08
N THR A 13 -25.65 0.69 -45.22
CA THR A 13 -25.01 1.98 -44.91
C THR A 13 -23.71 1.79 -44.14
N ASP A 14 -23.67 0.83 -43.22
CA ASP A 14 -22.45 0.48 -42.48
C ASP A 14 -21.37 -0.06 -43.42
N TYR A 15 -21.75 -0.94 -44.36
CA TYR A 15 -20.82 -1.42 -45.39
C TYR A 15 -20.28 -0.32 -46.28
N HIS A 16 -21.13 0.65 -46.67
CA HIS A 16 -20.68 1.78 -47.47
C HIS A 16 -19.67 2.68 -46.70
N THR A 17 -19.94 2.91 -45.42
CA THR A 17 -19.04 3.64 -44.51
C THR A 17 -17.70 2.93 -44.35
N LEU A 18 -17.74 1.62 -44.08
CA LEU A 18 -16.53 0.77 -43.98
C LEU A 18 -15.71 0.77 -45.28
N TYR A 19 -16.38 0.63 -46.43
CA TYR A 19 -15.71 0.70 -47.71
C TYR A 19 -15.05 2.08 -47.95
N GLY A 20 -15.72 3.13 -47.59
CA GLY A 20 -15.13 4.50 -47.69
C GLY A 20 -13.88 4.69 -46.83
N ILE A 21 -13.89 4.18 -45.58
CA ILE A 21 -12.73 4.21 -44.69
C ILE A 21 -11.59 3.34 -45.26
N PHE A 22 -11.92 2.11 -45.65
CA PHE A 22 -10.94 1.16 -46.23
C PHE A 22 -10.31 1.73 -47.51
N SER A 23 -11.11 2.29 -48.39
CA SER A 23 -10.64 2.90 -49.66
C SER A 23 -9.68 4.06 -49.39
N LYS A 24 -9.98 4.93 -48.40
CA LYS A 24 -9.07 6.01 -47.98
C LYS A 24 -7.75 5.47 -47.48
N MET A 25 -7.78 4.43 -46.61
CA MET A 25 -6.58 3.80 -46.11
C MET A 25 -5.72 3.17 -47.22
N VAL A 26 -6.34 2.47 -48.17
CA VAL A 26 -5.65 1.91 -49.35
C VAL A 26 -5.03 3.02 -50.22
N THR A 27 -5.73 4.12 -50.41
CA THR A 27 -5.23 5.27 -51.16
C THR A 27 -4.01 5.86 -50.47
N SER A 28 -4.08 6.12 -49.15
CA SER A 28 -2.93 6.62 -48.39
C SER A 28 -1.71 5.70 -48.49
N ILE A 29 -1.91 4.39 -48.46
CA ILE A 29 -0.83 3.40 -48.62
C ILE A 29 -0.22 3.50 -50.02
N ARG A 30 -1.03 3.62 -51.09
CA ARG A 30 -0.58 3.72 -52.46
C ARG A 30 0.18 5.03 -52.77
N GLU A 31 -0.20 6.11 -52.09
CA GLU A 31 0.41 7.41 -52.18
C GLU A 31 1.59 7.60 -51.23
N GLU A 32 1.95 6.56 -50.47
CA GLU A 32 3.00 6.59 -49.42
C GLU A 32 2.78 7.68 -48.38
N ALA A 33 1.52 8.10 -48.19
CA ALA A 33 1.10 9.12 -47.20
C ALA A 33 0.91 8.50 -45.83
N PHE A 34 2.01 8.22 -45.16
CA PHE A 34 2.01 7.64 -43.81
C PHE A 34 2.07 8.71 -42.71
N SER A 35 1.43 8.44 -41.61
CA SER A 35 1.49 9.26 -40.38
C SER A 35 1.76 8.33 -39.21
N PRO A 36 3.01 7.86 -39.06
CA PRO A 36 3.37 6.90 -38.01
C PRO A 36 3.08 7.49 -36.63
N CYS A 37 2.41 6.73 -35.78
CA CYS A 37 2.10 7.15 -34.42
C CYS A 37 2.20 5.99 -33.42
N ILE A 38 2.56 6.33 -32.18
CA ILE A 38 2.49 5.43 -31.01
C ILE A 38 1.34 5.91 -30.13
N ALA A 39 0.52 4.95 -29.69
CA ALA A 39 -0.51 5.17 -28.67
C ALA A 39 0.06 4.87 -27.29
N TYR A 40 -0.16 5.79 -26.34
CA TYR A 40 0.26 5.68 -24.97
C TYR A 40 -0.95 5.65 -24.03
N THR A 41 -0.86 4.79 -23.02
CA THR A 41 -1.74 4.86 -21.85
C THR A 41 -0.91 5.35 -20.67
N GLY A 42 -1.13 6.61 -20.28
CA GLY A 42 -0.23 7.32 -19.38
C GLY A 42 1.16 7.49 -20.02
N THR A 43 2.19 6.92 -19.39
CA THR A 43 3.59 6.92 -19.92
C THR A 43 3.98 5.62 -20.63
N ARG A 44 3.05 4.68 -20.79
CA ARG A 44 3.35 3.35 -21.34
C ARG A 44 2.96 3.26 -22.82
N PRO A 45 3.88 2.92 -23.74
CA PRO A 45 3.53 2.66 -25.12
C PRO A 45 2.72 1.35 -25.21
N VAL A 46 1.53 1.42 -25.81
CA VAL A 46 0.58 0.30 -25.91
C VAL A 46 0.60 -0.29 -27.30
N GLU A 47 0.48 0.56 -28.32
CA GLU A 47 0.37 0.16 -29.69
C GLU A 47 1.01 1.17 -30.65
N TYR A 48 1.30 0.73 -31.86
CA TYR A 48 1.82 1.61 -32.91
C TYR A 48 1.19 1.28 -34.26
N ALA A 49 1.12 2.28 -35.13
CA ALA A 49 0.64 2.11 -36.51
C ALA A 49 1.31 3.10 -37.48
N ALA A 50 1.27 2.73 -38.77
CA ALA A 50 1.70 3.61 -39.86
C ALA A 50 0.65 4.67 -40.22
N VAL A 51 -0.57 4.54 -39.68
CA VAL A 51 -1.70 5.45 -39.89
C VAL A 51 -2.27 5.85 -38.52
N PRO A 52 -2.96 6.98 -38.39
CA PRO A 52 -3.50 7.45 -37.13
C PRO A 52 -4.48 6.46 -36.49
N LEU A 53 -4.25 6.12 -35.22
CA LEU A 53 -5.10 5.23 -34.42
C LEU A 53 -6.21 6.05 -33.77
N THR A 54 -7.38 6.13 -34.40
CA THR A 54 -8.51 6.99 -33.94
C THR A 54 -9.22 6.46 -32.71
N MET A 55 -8.97 5.22 -32.30
CA MET A 55 -9.55 4.62 -31.10
C MET A 55 -8.88 5.06 -29.80
N TYR A 56 -7.66 5.59 -29.89
CA TYR A 56 -6.91 6.17 -28.78
C TYR A 56 -7.03 7.70 -28.84
N GLY A 57 -7.27 8.35 -27.71
CA GLY A 57 -7.36 9.82 -27.68
C GLY A 57 -8.43 10.35 -26.72
N SER A 58 -8.98 9.46 -25.87
CA SER A 58 -9.90 9.86 -24.81
C SER A 58 -9.30 9.53 -23.43
N GLY A 59 -9.28 10.51 -22.54
CA GLY A 59 -8.83 10.32 -21.17
C GLY A 59 -7.29 10.42 -21.01
N ALA A 60 -6.68 9.38 -20.42
CA ALA A 60 -5.23 9.31 -20.17
C ALA A 60 -4.42 8.86 -21.40
N ASP A 61 -5.10 8.49 -22.49
CA ASP A 61 -4.47 8.03 -23.71
C ASP A 61 -4.09 9.21 -24.61
N HIS A 62 -2.89 9.17 -25.18
CA HIS A 62 -2.44 10.14 -26.16
C HIS A 62 -1.69 9.47 -27.31
N LEU A 63 -1.64 10.17 -28.44
CA LEU A 63 -0.91 9.74 -29.64
C LEU A 63 0.31 10.62 -29.83
N GLU A 64 1.46 9.99 -30.05
CA GLU A 64 2.70 10.67 -30.41
C GLU A 64 3.07 10.32 -31.86
N SER A 65 3.31 11.35 -32.68
CA SER A 65 3.60 11.20 -34.11
C SER A 65 5.10 11.16 -34.39
N TYR A 66 5.50 10.35 -35.37
CA TYR A 66 6.89 10.13 -35.76
C TYR A 66 7.10 10.43 -37.24
N THR A 67 8.33 10.82 -37.60
CA THR A 67 8.70 11.17 -38.97
C THR A 67 8.80 9.94 -39.88
N SER A 68 9.08 8.76 -39.33
CA SER A 68 9.19 7.50 -40.07
C SER A 68 8.83 6.31 -39.21
N MET A 69 8.43 5.20 -39.84
CA MET A 69 8.21 3.93 -39.16
C MET A 69 9.50 3.40 -38.50
N SER A 70 10.65 3.61 -39.10
CA SER A 70 11.93 3.16 -38.53
C SER A 70 12.22 3.86 -37.20
N ALA A 71 12.10 5.19 -37.17
CA ALA A 71 12.25 5.97 -35.91
C ALA A 71 11.22 5.60 -34.87
N LEU A 72 9.97 5.38 -35.26
CA LEU A 72 8.89 4.90 -34.41
C LEU A 72 9.22 3.56 -33.79
N LEU A 73 9.60 2.57 -34.61
CA LEU A 73 9.89 1.20 -34.13
C LEU A 73 11.09 1.17 -33.17
N GLU A 74 12.14 1.96 -33.50
CA GLU A 74 13.30 2.10 -32.64
C GLU A 74 12.86 2.62 -31.26
N HIS A 75 12.08 3.68 -31.22
CA HIS A 75 11.59 4.29 -29.98
C HIS A 75 10.67 3.34 -29.19
N PHE A 76 9.66 2.78 -29.85
CA PHE A 76 8.68 1.87 -29.23
C PHE A 76 9.34 0.66 -28.57
N TYR A 77 10.25 -0.01 -29.27
CA TYR A 77 10.93 -1.19 -28.74
C TYR A 77 12.00 -0.84 -27.70
N ALA A 78 12.67 0.29 -27.83
CA ALA A 78 13.62 0.75 -26.80
C ALA A 78 12.91 1.00 -25.46
N GLU A 79 11.79 1.71 -25.48
CA GLU A 79 10.99 1.95 -24.26
C GLU A 79 10.41 0.64 -23.71
N LYS A 80 9.79 -0.17 -24.54
CA LYS A 80 9.20 -1.46 -24.14
C LYS A 80 10.23 -2.41 -23.55
N ASN A 81 11.42 -2.48 -24.14
CA ASN A 81 12.53 -3.29 -23.63
C ASN A 81 13.02 -2.77 -22.27
N THR A 82 13.14 -1.46 -22.12
CA THR A 82 13.56 -0.84 -20.85
C THR A 82 12.56 -1.17 -19.74
N LEU A 83 11.27 -0.97 -19.97
CA LEU A 83 10.21 -1.28 -19.00
C LEU A 83 10.18 -2.79 -18.66
N THR A 84 10.34 -3.66 -19.67
CA THR A 84 10.38 -5.10 -19.45
C THR A 84 11.58 -5.51 -18.59
N ARG A 85 12.77 -4.93 -18.88
CA ARG A 85 14.00 -5.18 -18.11
C ARG A 85 13.89 -4.71 -16.68
N ILE A 86 13.32 -3.52 -16.44
CA ILE A 86 13.06 -3.00 -15.08
C ILE A 86 12.12 -3.94 -14.33
N ARG A 87 11.02 -4.37 -14.95
CA ARG A 87 10.08 -5.32 -14.33
C ARG A 87 10.75 -6.65 -13.96
N GLN A 88 11.58 -7.20 -14.84
CA GLN A 88 12.31 -8.43 -14.57
C GLN A 88 13.30 -8.25 -13.41
N LYS A 89 14.08 -7.16 -13.41
CA LYS A 89 15.03 -6.85 -12.35
C LYS A 89 14.36 -6.54 -11.01
N SER A 90 13.15 -5.96 -11.03
CA SER A 90 12.39 -5.66 -9.82
C SER A 90 11.63 -6.86 -9.23
N SER A 91 11.51 -7.97 -9.96
CA SER A 91 10.70 -9.12 -9.54
C SER A 91 11.11 -9.70 -8.18
N ASP A 92 12.41 -9.81 -7.92
CA ASP A 92 12.92 -10.28 -6.63
C ASP A 92 12.66 -9.29 -5.50
N LEU A 93 12.79 -7.99 -5.75
CA LEU A 93 12.48 -6.94 -4.77
C LEU A 93 10.99 -6.95 -4.44
N ARG A 94 10.12 -7.06 -5.46
CA ARG A 94 8.66 -7.17 -5.27
C ARG A 94 8.29 -8.38 -4.42
N ARG A 95 8.90 -9.53 -4.68
CA ARG A 95 8.67 -10.74 -3.88
C ARG A 95 9.06 -10.56 -2.42
N ILE A 96 10.19 -9.90 -2.15
CA ILE A 96 10.65 -9.60 -0.78
C ILE A 96 9.64 -8.70 -0.07
N VAL A 97 9.24 -7.59 -0.71
CA VAL A 97 8.26 -6.63 -0.17
C VAL A 97 6.92 -7.30 0.09
N GLN A 98 6.40 -8.04 -0.88
CA GLN A 98 5.12 -8.74 -0.75
C GLN A 98 5.13 -9.75 0.41
N THR A 99 6.21 -10.55 0.52
CA THR A 99 6.35 -11.53 1.62
C THR A 99 6.41 -10.83 2.98
N ALA A 100 7.11 -9.69 3.07
CA ALA A 100 7.18 -8.91 4.29
C ALA A 100 5.82 -8.31 4.65
N LEU A 101 5.11 -7.70 3.70
CA LEU A 101 3.77 -7.15 3.87
C LEU A 101 2.79 -8.21 4.39
N GLU A 102 2.74 -9.37 3.76
CA GLU A 102 1.83 -10.46 4.17
C GLU A 102 2.12 -10.93 5.60
N ARG A 103 3.40 -11.00 6.00
CA ARG A 103 3.81 -11.35 7.35
C ARG A 103 3.36 -10.29 8.35
N ASP A 104 3.60 -9.01 8.05
CA ASP A 104 3.36 -7.93 8.99
C ASP A 104 1.86 -7.60 9.10
N ILE A 105 1.08 -7.74 8.03
CA ILE A 105 -0.39 -7.67 8.08
C ILE A 105 -0.96 -8.78 8.97
N LYS A 106 -0.51 -10.03 8.81
CA LYS A 106 -0.95 -11.14 9.68
C LYS A 106 -0.59 -10.90 11.16
N LYS A 107 0.61 -10.35 11.42
CA LYS A 107 1.06 -9.97 12.77
C LYS A 107 0.16 -8.88 13.36
N TYR A 108 -0.15 -7.86 12.57
CA TYR A 108 -1.03 -6.75 12.94
C TYR A 108 -2.43 -7.24 13.32
N ASP A 109 -3.04 -8.06 12.48
CA ASP A 109 -4.38 -8.63 12.73
C ASP A 109 -4.42 -9.47 14.00
N LEU A 110 -3.38 -10.29 14.24
CA LEU A 110 -3.25 -11.08 15.46
C LEU A 110 -3.14 -10.19 16.69
N GLN A 111 -2.34 -9.12 16.64
CA GLN A 111 -2.18 -8.17 17.73
C GLN A 111 -3.49 -7.44 18.03
N LEU A 112 -4.24 -7.02 17.00
CA LEU A 112 -5.56 -6.40 17.18
C LEU A 112 -6.55 -7.36 17.84
N ALA A 113 -6.58 -8.63 17.44
CA ALA A 113 -7.41 -9.64 18.06
C ALA A 113 -7.06 -9.84 19.55
N GLN A 114 -5.76 -9.89 19.87
CA GLN A 114 -5.27 -9.98 21.24
C GLN A 114 -5.61 -8.73 22.06
N MET A 115 -5.51 -7.54 21.49
CA MET A 115 -5.92 -6.29 22.15
C MET A 115 -7.41 -6.31 22.52
N LYS A 116 -8.26 -6.75 21.59
CA LYS A 116 -9.70 -6.91 21.84
C LYS A 116 -9.99 -7.83 23.02
N ASP A 117 -9.25 -8.93 23.15
CA ASP A 117 -9.38 -9.83 24.30
C ASP A 117 -9.02 -9.18 25.65
N THR A 118 -8.19 -8.13 25.63
CA THR A 118 -7.84 -7.38 26.84
C THR A 118 -8.91 -6.38 27.29
N GLU A 119 -9.92 -6.10 26.48
CA GLU A 119 -11.04 -5.20 26.85
C GLU A 119 -11.79 -5.72 28.09
N LYS A 120 -11.76 -7.02 28.31
CA LYS A 120 -12.30 -7.67 29.54
C LYS A 120 -11.66 -7.16 30.83
N ARG A 121 -10.54 -6.42 30.78
CA ARG A 121 -9.84 -5.91 31.97
C ARG A 121 -10.73 -5.06 32.87
N GLU A 122 -11.56 -4.20 32.28
CA GLU A 122 -12.43 -3.30 33.03
C GLU A 122 -13.44 -4.09 33.88
N LYS A 123 -13.95 -5.22 33.38
CA LYS A 123 -14.79 -6.12 34.13
C LYS A 123 -14.10 -6.64 35.40
N TYR A 124 -12.82 -7.00 35.32
CA TYR A 124 -12.07 -7.50 36.47
C TYR A 124 -11.74 -6.39 37.47
N ARG A 125 -11.51 -5.14 36.99
CA ARG A 125 -11.37 -3.97 37.86
C ARG A 125 -12.65 -3.77 38.68
N ILE A 126 -13.79 -3.71 38.01
CA ILE A 126 -15.10 -3.54 38.64
C ILE A 126 -15.37 -4.67 39.66
N TYR A 127 -15.08 -5.92 39.33
CA TYR A 127 -15.25 -7.05 40.25
C TYR A 127 -14.38 -6.89 41.49
N GLY A 128 -13.12 -6.47 41.34
CA GLY A 128 -12.25 -6.22 42.48
C GLY A 128 -12.75 -5.09 43.39
N GLU A 129 -13.18 -3.99 42.80
CA GLU A 129 -13.73 -2.83 43.53
C GLU A 129 -15.03 -3.18 44.27
N LEU A 130 -15.97 -3.87 43.61
CA LEU A 130 -17.23 -4.30 44.24
C LEU A 130 -16.99 -5.30 45.37
N LEU A 131 -16.03 -6.22 45.25
CA LEU A 131 -15.65 -7.13 46.32
C LEU A 131 -15.01 -6.40 47.52
N ASN A 132 -14.24 -5.38 47.28
CA ASN A 132 -13.70 -4.54 48.39
C ASN A 132 -14.79 -3.77 49.10
N THR A 133 -15.85 -3.36 48.39
CA THR A 133 -16.95 -2.56 48.95
C THR A 133 -18.02 -3.43 49.63
N TYR A 134 -18.42 -4.52 48.97
CA TYR A 134 -19.55 -5.35 49.42
C TYR A 134 -19.14 -6.76 49.90
N GLY A 135 -17.83 -7.07 49.87
CA GLY A 135 -17.33 -8.41 50.26
C GLY A 135 -17.61 -8.83 51.68
N TYR A 136 -17.94 -7.89 52.57
CA TYR A 136 -18.38 -8.22 53.95
C TYR A 136 -19.67 -9.03 53.99
N SER A 137 -20.50 -8.99 52.93
CA SER A 137 -21.75 -9.76 52.85
C SER A 137 -21.54 -11.20 52.34
N ALA A 138 -20.35 -11.52 51.82
CA ALA A 138 -20.02 -12.86 51.35
C ALA A 138 -19.65 -13.77 52.54
N LYS A 139 -20.22 -14.97 52.57
CA LYS A 139 -19.92 -16.02 53.59
C LYS A 139 -18.78 -16.93 53.07
N PRO A 140 -17.98 -17.49 53.98
CA PRO A 140 -17.01 -18.52 53.61
C PRO A 140 -17.70 -19.67 52.87
N GLY A 141 -17.16 -20.02 51.67
CA GLY A 141 -17.74 -21.09 50.85
C GLY A 141 -18.69 -20.62 49.74
N ASP A 142 -19.04 -19.31 49.69
CA ASP A 142 -19.89 -18.77 48.64
C ASP A 142 -19.15 -18.84 47.26
N ARG A 143 -19.92 -19.22 46.23
CA ARG A 143 -19.43 -19.35 44.86
C ARG A 143 -19.68 -18.08 44.02
N SER A 144 -20.49 -17.16 44.50
CA SER A 144 -20.79 -15.89 43.85
C SER A 144 -21.29 -14.85 44.84
N LEU A 145 -21.08 -13.58 44.52
CA LEU A 145 -21.65 -12.42 45.21
C LEU A 145 -22.40 -11.58 44.19
N THR A 146 -23.64 -11.21 44.49
CA THR A 146 -24.40 -10.25 43.69
C THR A 146 -24.31 -8.88 44.35
N ALA A 147 -23.80 -7.89 43.67
CA ALA A 147 -23.66 -6.52 44.13
C ALA A 147 -24.14 -5.52 43.06
N VAL A 148 -24.57 -4.33 43.47
CA VAL A 148 -24.95 -3.28 42.56
C VAL A 148 -23.69 -2.61 42.04
N ASN A 149 -23.50 -2.59 40.73
CA ASN A 149 -22.44 -1.84 40.07
C ASN A 149 -22.74 -0.33 40.15
N TYR A 150 -22.03 0.40 40.95
CA TYR A 150 -22.25 1.83 41.12
C TYR A 150 -21.91 2.71 39.90
N TYR A 151 -21.29 2.14 38.86
CA TYR A 151 -21.05 2.84 37.58
C TYR A 151 -22.28 2.77 36.65
N THR A 152 -22.99 1.63 36.63
CA THR A 152 -24.13 1.39 35.72
C THR A 152 -25.48 1.30 36.45
N ASN A 153 -25.44 1.27 37.76
CA ASN A 153 -26.63 1.05 38.66
C ASN A 153 -27.35 -0.26 38.39
N GLU A 154 -26.69 -1.27 37.82
CA GLU A 154 -27.23 -2.59 37.51
C GLU A 154 -26.67 -3.65 38.46
N PRO A 155 -27.42 -4.70 38.80
CA PRO A 155 -26.90 -5.81 39.58
C PRO A 155 -25.90 -6.63 38.77
N VAL A 156 -24.74 -6.91 39.34
CA VAL A 156 -23.68 -7.74 38.75
C VAL A 156 -23.37 -8.91 39.65
N THR A 157 -23.37 -10.11 39.10
CA THR A 157 -22.98 -11.33 39.80
C THR A 157 -21.48 -11.60 39.58
N ILE A 158 -20.73 -11.61 40.66
CA ILE A 158 -19.27 -11.77 40.68
C ILE A 158 -18.97 -13.21 41.09
N PRO A 159 -18.34 -14.03 40.23
CA PRO A 159 -17.91 -15.39 40.60
C PRO A 159 -16.83 -15.34 41.68
N LEU A 160 -16.96 -16.19 42.70
CA LEU A 160 -15.99 -16.32 43.79
C LEU A 160 -15.33 -17.69 43.77
N ASP A 161 -14.08 -17.73 44.18
CA ASP A 161 -13.40 -18.94 44.55
C ASP A 161 -13.77 -19.24 46.01
N PRO A 162 -14.52 -20.34 46.30
CA PRO A 162 -15.01 -20.64 47.62
C PRO A 162 -13.92 -20.98 48.65
N THR A 163 -12.70 -21.25 48.17
CA THR A 163 -11.54 -21.54 49.01
C THR A 163 -10.81 -20.28 49.50
N LEU A 164 -11.18 -19.12 48.95
CA LEU A 164 -10.55 -17.83 49.22
C LEU A 164 -11.54 -16.89 49.95
N SER A 165 -11.00 -16.02 50.77
CA SER A 165 -11.77 -14.93 51.38
C SER A 165 -12.20 -13.92 50.31
N ALA A 166 -13.16 -13.03 50.62
CA ALA A 166 -13.60 -11.97 49.70
C ALA A 166 -12.44 -11.04 49.30
N THR A 167 -11.54 -10.71 50.20
CA THR A 167 -10.35 -9.89 49.97
C THR A 167 -9.33 -10.59 49.07
N GLU A 168 -9.13 -11.87 49.22
CA GLU A 168 -8.26 -12.66 48.34
C GLU A 168 -8.83 -12.79 46.93
N ASN A 169 -10.14 -13.00 46.81
CA ASN A 169 -10.85 -12.95 45.53
C ASN A 169 -10.71 -11.59 44.86
N ALA A 170 -10.86 -10.48 45.61
CA ALA A 170 -10.65 -9.12 45.08
C ALA A 170 -9.22 -8.96 44.56
N LYS A 171 -8.20 -9.39 45.32
CA LYS A 171 -6.81 -9.37 44.89
C LYS A 171 -6.59 -10.16 43.61
N LYS A 172 -7.16 -11.36 43.51
CA LYS A 172 -7.09 -12.22 42.31
C LYS A 172 -7.67 -11.50 41.08
N TYR A 173 -8.75 -10.73 41.22
CA TYR A 173 -9.31 -9.90 40.15
C TYR A 173 -8.43 -8.69 39.79
N PHE A 174 -7.87 -7.99 40.77
CA PHE A 174 -6.93 -6.93 40.51
C PHE A 174 -5.64 -7.41 39.84
N ASP A 175 -5.14 -8.60 40.19
CA ASP A 175 -3.98 -9.20 39.52
C ASP A 175 -4.29 -9.52 38.05
N LYS A 176 -5.49 -10.04 37.75
CA LYS A 176 -5.97 -10.24 36.38
C LYS A 176 -6.08 -8.92 35.60
N TYR A 177 -6.66 -7.90 36.23
CA TYR A 177 -6.74 -6.56 35.65
C TYR A 177 -5.35 -6.02 35.33
N GLY A 178 -4.44 -6.04 36.30
CA GLY A 178 -3.07 -5.54 36.14
C GLY A 178 -2.30 -6.28 35.03
N LYS A 179 -2.48 -7.61 34.93
CA LYS A 179 -1.89 -8.40 33.84
C LYS A 179 -2.43 -7.97 32.47
N LEU A 180 -3.76 -7.89 32.32
CA LEU A 180 -4.40 -7.51 31.05
C LEU A 180 -4.10 -6.06 30.68
N LYS A 181 -4.02 -5.13 31.65
CA LYS A 181 -3.64 -3.75 31.42
C LYS A 181 -2.24 -3.63 30.83
N ARG A 182 -1.25 -4.29 31.44
CA ARG A 182 0.13 -4.31 30.93
C ARG A 182 0.21 -4.94 29.55
N THR A 183 -0.54 -6.01 29.30
CA THR A 183 -0.61 -6.65 27.96
C THR A 183 -1.20 -5.69 26.94
N TYR A 184 -2.25 -4.94 27.28
CA TYR A 184 -2.83 -3.94 26.38
C TYR A 184 -1.86 -2.83 26.04
N GLU A 185 -1.18 -2.26 27.05
CA GLU A 185 -0.19 -1.19 26.85
C GLU A 185 0.95 -1.66 25.93
N ALA A 186 1.53 -2.84 26.19
CA ALA A 186 2.57 -3.41 25.34
C ALA A 186 2.09 -3.71 23.92
N LEU A 187 0.88 -4.27 23.75
CA LEU A 187 0.32 -4.53 22.42
C LEU A 187 -0.01 -3.25 21.68
N SER A 188 -0.47 -2.19 22.36
CA SER A 188 -0.74 -0.88 21.73
C SER A 188 0.50 -0.30 21.10
N GLU A 189 1.63 -0.33 21.79
CA GLU A 189 2.91 0.14 21.25
C GLU A 189 3.39 -0.73 20.07
N LEU A 190 3.38 -2.06 20.25
CA LEU A 190 3.80 -3.00 19.20
C LEU A 190 2.91 -2.91 17.95
N THR A 191 1.61 -2.69 18.11
CA THR A 191 0.67 -2.57 16.99
C THR A 191 0.94 -1.27 16.20
N CYS A 192 1.28 -0.18 16.88
CA CYS A 192 1.68 1.05 16.24
C CYS A 192 2.95 0.86 15.41
N GLN A 193 3.98 0.23 15.97
CA GLN A 193 5.24 -0.06 15.26
C GLN A 193 5.01 -0.93 14.01
N VAL A 194 4.20 -1.99 14.13
CA VAL A 194 3.90 -2.85 12.98
C VAL A 194 3.11 -2.12 11.91
N LYS A 195 2.22 -1.20 12.30
CA LYS A 195 1.49 -0.37 11.32
C LYS A 195 2.45 0.55 10.55
N GLU A 196 3.40 1.18 11.22
CA GLU A 196 4.44 1.98 10.58
C GLU A 196 5.31 1.15 9.62
N GLU A 197 5.65 -0.11 9.98
CA GLU A 197 6.36 -1.04 9.11
C GLU A 197 5.55 -1.38 7.85
N ILE A 198 4.23 -1.60 7.98
CA ILE A 198 3.32 -1.85 6.86
C ILE A 198 3.26 -0.63 5.94
N ASP A 199 3.03 0.56 6.48
CA ASP A 199 2.93 1.81 5.71
C ASP A 199 4.23 2.10 4.94
N HIS A 200 5.38 1.83 5.56
CA HIS A 200 6.69 1.93 4.91
C HIS A 200 6.83 0.94 3.73
N LEU A 201 6.46 -0.33 3.93
CA LEU A 201 6.52 -1.34 2.86
C LEU A 201 5.54 -1.05 1.72
N GLU A 202 4.37 -0.49 1.99
CA GLU A 202 3.41 -0.04 0.97
C GLU A 202 3.99 1.10 0.15
N THR A 203 4.71 2.03 0.79
CA THR A 203 5.44 3.10 0.08
C THR A 203 6.50 2.53 -0.86
N ILE A 204 7.29 1.55 -0.39
CA ILE A 204 8.29 0.86 -1.23
C ILE A 204 7.61 0.09 -2.39
N SER A 205 6.48 -0.57 -2.14
CA SER A 205 5.71 -1.24 -3.19
C SER A 205 5.28 -0.27 -4.28
N THR A 206 4.77 0.89 -3.90
CA THR A 206 4.41 1.98 -4.83
C THR A 206 5.63 2.50 -5.60
N ALA A 207 6.76 2.69 -4.92
CA ALA A 207 8.02 3.10 -5.57
C ALA A 207 8.48 2.08 -6.62
N LEU A 208 8.34 0.77 -6.35
CA LEU A 208 8.61 -0.29 -7.32
C LEU A 208 7.66 -0.27 -8.53
N ASP A 209 6.41 0.20 -8.35
CA ASP A 209 5.43 0.29 -9.44
C ASP A 209 5.70 1.46 -10.39
N ILE A 210 6.19 2.56 -9.87
CA ILE A 210 6.51 3.77 -10.64
C ILE A 210 7.95 3.84 -11.13
N ALA A 211 8.83 2.90 -10.74
CA ALA A 211 10.23 2.87 -11.14
C ALA A 211 10.37 2.76 -12.67
N LEU A 212 11.06 3.72 -13.27
CA LEU A 212 11.29 3.83 -14.72
C LEU A 212 12.76 3.58 -15.10
N LYS A 213 13.69 3.64 -14.14
CA LYS A 213 15.13 3.52 -14.34
C LYS A 213 15.73 2.44 -13.44
N GLU A 214 16.90 1.93 -13.84
CA GLU A 214 17.63 0.97 -13.02
C GLU A 214 18.18 1.59 -11.74
N GLU A 215 18.49 2.88 -11.77
CA GLU A 215 18.93 3.64 -10.61
C GLU A 215 17.87 3.62 -9.51
N ASP A 216 16.60 3.74 -9.86
CA ASP A 216 15.47 3.68 -8.92
C ASP A 216 15.47 2.34 -8.16
N LEU A 217 15.73 1.23 -8.86
CA LEU A 217 15.81 -0.10 -8.24
C LEU A 217 17.01 -0.25 -7.31
N VAL A 218 18.13 0.40 -7.60
CA VAL A 218 19.32 0.40 -6.73
C VAL A 218 19.00 1.11 -5.42
N GLU A 219 18.31 2.24 -5.47
CA GLU A 219 17.89 3.00 -4.30
C GLU A 219 16.89 2.23 -3.43
N ILE A 220 15.85 1.68 -4.04
CA ILE A 220 14.87 0.83 -3.34
C ILE A 220 15.54 -0.37 -2.68
N LYS A 221 16.50 -1.00 -3.36
CA LYS A 221 17.26 -2.10 -2.79
C LYS A 221 18.11 -1.68 -1.58
N GLU A 222 18.72 -0.50 -1.64
CA GLU A 222 19.50 0.03 -0.51
C GLU A 222 18.58 0.34 0.67
N GLU A 223 17.39 0.93 0.44
CA GLU A 223 16.38 1.20 1.46
C GLU A 223 15.91 -0.10 2.14
N LEU A 224 15.58 -1.14 1.36
CA LEU A 224 15.24 -2.46 1.89
C LEU A 224 16.38 -3.11 2.67
N THR A 225 17.64 -2.80 2.30
CA THR A 225 18.82 -3.30 3.00
C THR A 225 19.04 -2.57 4.33
N GLN A 226 18.82 -1.26 4.37
CA GLN A 226 18.92 -0.45 5.58
C GLN A 226 17.81 -0.79 6.58
N SER A 227 16.60 -1.02 6.08
CA SER A 227 15.45 -1.47 6.89
C SER A 227 15.51 -2.95 7.30
N GLY A 228 16.57 -3.69 6.89
CA GLY A 228 16.82 -5.06 7.33
C GLY A 228 16.06 -6.16 6.59
N TYR A 229 15.29 -5.83 5.55
CA TYR A 229 14.58 -6.82 4.73
C TYR A 229 15.51 -7.60 3.79
N ILE A 230 16.64 -7.00 3.41
CA ILE A 230 17.70 -7.64 2.62
C ILE A 230 18.98 -7.67 3.42
N ARG A 231 19.57 -8.85 3.52
CA ARG A 231 20.89 -9.01 4.18
C ARG A 231 21.98 -8.42 3.30
N ARG A 232 22.80 -7.54 3.86
CA ARG A 232 24.01 -7.05 3.19
C ARG A 232 25.02 -8.18 3.06
N LYS A 233 25.44 -8.52 1.83
CA LYS A 233 26.57 -9.43 1.63
C LYS A 233 27.83 -8.70 2.07
N GLY A 234 28.64 -9.34 2.94
CA GLY A 234 29.88 -8.76 3.45
C GLY A 234 30.80 -8.32 2.30
N GLY A 235 31.36 -7.11 2.41
CA GLY A 235 32.26 -6.55 1.40
C GLY A 235 31.62 -5.69 0.31
N THR A 236 30.31 -5.59 0.22
CA THR A 236 29.66 -4.67 -0.73
C THR A 236 29.73 -3.23 -0.20
N LYS A 237 30.37 -2.33 -0.97
CA LYS A 237 30.34 -0.87 -0.69
C LYS A 237 28.87 -0.39 -0.72
N LYS A 238 28.56 0.59 0.14
CA LYS A 238 27.28 1.29 0.05
C LYS A 238 27.08 1.79 -1.38
N ALA A 239 25.93 1.51 -1.98
CA ALA A 239 25.60 2.11 -3.25
C ALA A 239 25.57 3.64 -3.06
N LYS A 240 26.24 4.36 -3.96
CA LYS A 240 26.21 5.82 -3.93
C LYS A 240 24.85 6.22 -4.49
N ILE A 241 23.96 6.70 -3.62
CA ILE A 241 22.68 7.27 -4.04
C ILE A 241 22.98 8.56 -4.77
N THR A 242 22.64 8.62 -6.04
CA THR A 242 22.88 9.78 -6.92
C THR A 242 21.58 10.50 -7.26
N SER A 243 20.45 9.97 -6.86
CA SER A 243 19.15 10.58 -7.09
C SER A 243 19.05 11.89 -6.33
N ARG A 244 18.45 12.87 -7.00
CA ARG A 244 18.14 14.18 -6.43
C ARG A 244 16.63 14.34 -6.35
N PRO A 245 16.12 15.10 -5.36
CA PRO A 245 14.70 15.40 -5.31
C PRO A 245 14.26 16.11 -6.60
N PHE A 246 13.06 15.81 -7.06
CA PHE A 246 12.45 16.58 -8.14
C PHE A 246 12.26 18.03 -7.68
N HIS A 247 12.58 18.96 -8.55
CA HIS A 247 12.44 20.37 -8.30
C HIS A 247 11.44 20.96 -9.30
N TYR A 248 10.35 21.48 -8.79
CA TYR A 248 9.32 22.14 -9.56
C TYR A 248 9.22 23.61 -9.14
N LEU A 249 8.73 24.43 -10.06
CA LEU A 249 8.40 25.83 -9.79
C LEU A 249 6.89 25.99 -9.96
N SER A 250 6.21 26.53 -8.95
CA SER A 250 4.78 26.84 -9.05
C SER A 250 4.54 28.05 -9.95
N SER A 251 3.30 28.27 -10.41
CA SER A 251 2.91 29.47 -11.14
C SER A 251 3.18 30.78 -10.37
N ASP A 252 3.22 30.72 -9.05
CA ASP A 252 3.46 31.85 -8.16
C ASP A 252 4.95 32.02 -7.80
N GLY A 253 5.85 31.24 -8.41
CA GLY A 253 7.29 31.29 -8.21
C GLY A 253 7.84 30.57 -6.99
N PHE A 254 7.04 29.71 -6.32
CA PHE A 254 7.52 28.88 -5.20
C PHE A 254 8.28 27.66 -5.69
N HIS A 255 9.39 27.35 -5.02
CA HIS A 255 10.17 26.15 -5.24
C HIS A 255 9.54 24.96 -4.52
N ILE A 256 9.19 23.90 -5.24
CA ILE A 256 8.60 22.67 -4.71
C ILE A 256 9.62 21.55 -4.91
N TYR A 257 10.06 20.94 -3.83
CA TYR A 257 10.96 19.79 -3.85
C TYR A 257 10.19 18.52 -3.46
N VAL A 258 10.30 17.47 -4.28
CA VAL A 258 9.59 16.20 -4.07
C VAL A 258 10.61 15.07 -4.13
N GLY A 259 10.75 14.31 -3.06
CA GLY A 259 11.53 13.08 -3.06
C GLY A 259 10.71 11.92 -3.61
N ASN A 260 11.35 11.05 -4.36
CA ASN A 260 10.73 9.86 -4.95
C ASN A 260 10.73 8.64 -4.00
N ASN A 261 11.36 8.75 -2.83
CA ASN A 261 11.38 7.74 -1.78
C ASN A 261 11.57 8.39 -0.40
N ASN A 262 11.39 7.62 0.68
CA ASN A 262 11.50 8.13 2.05
C ASN A 262 12.89 8.68 2.35
N PHE A 263 13.94 8.09 1.81
CA PHE A 263 15.33 8.52 1.99
C PHE A 263 15.56 9.93 1.43
N ILE A 264 15.10 10.17 0.19
CA ILE A 264 15.20 11.49 -0.46
C ILE A 264 14.28 12.51 0.21
N ASN A 265 13.10 12.11 0.68
CA ASN A 265 12.21 12.98 1.45
C ASN A 265 12.87 13.44 2.76
N GLU A 266 13.60 12.55 3.44
CA GLU A 266 14.37 12.92 4.62
C GLU A 266 15.53 13.86 4.31
N GLU A 267 16.24 13.64 3.20
CA GLU A 267 17.27 14.54 2.71
C GLU A 267 16.69 15.94 2.37
N VAL A 268 15.54 16.00 1.71
CA VAL A 268 14.81 17.26 1.44
C VAL A 268 14.50 17.97 2.74
N ARG A 269 13.98 17.27 3.74
CA ARG A 269 13.63 17.84 5.05
C ARG A 269 14.85 18.38 5.78
N LEU A 270 15.98 17.66 5.78
CA LEU A 270 17.16 18.03 6.56
C LEU A 270 18.05 19.04 5.84
N ASN A 271 18.20 18.94 4.52
CA ASN A 271 19.20 19.71 3.77
C ASN A 271 18.61 20.82 2.91
N VAL A 272 17.35 20.74 2.51
CA VAL A 272 16.69 21.70 1.62
C VAL A 272 15.69 22.58 2.36
N ALA A 273 14.83 22.00 3.19
CA ALA A 273 13.78 22.70 3.90
C ALA A 273 14.27 23.47 5.16
N SER A 274 15.49 23.17 5.63
CA SER A 274 16.08 23.86 6.80
C SER A 274 16.86 25.12 6.43
N ARG A 275 16.87 25.56 5.17
CA ARG A 275 17.38 26.81 4.67
C ARG A 275 16.22 27.72 4.26
#